data_25a29a38030343accd8fc5b1bf04d431
#
_entry.id   25a29a38030343accd8fc5b1bf04d431
#
_cell.length_a   1.000
_cell.length_b   1.000
_cell.length_c   1.000
_cell.angle_alpha   90.00
_cell.angle_beta   90.00
_cell.angle_gamma   90.00
#
_symmetry.space_group_name_H-M   'P 1'
#
loop_
_entity.id
_entity.type
_entity.pdbx_description
1 polymer ?
#
loop_
_entity_poly.entity_id
_entity_poly.type
_entity_poly.pdbx_seq_one_letter_code
_entity_poly.pdbx_strand_id
1 'polypeptide(L)'
;MAGLLGSLERLQLDYVDIVLIARDPDRICTIEEIVRACTFAVQQGWAFYWGTSNWSPDDIMEAHAVARLFHLIPPSMECLEFNLFQREFHESGLPEICSKLGLGLVSGAPLARGLLSGKYEERIPRYSRASLQSQKDFREHILSKEGQDQLAQASQLSKLANRLGISLPQLAIAWCLKSNQVNSVILGAATVDQLQENLGALSVRVYGLIFINLAS
;
A
#
# COMPACT_ATOMS: atom_id res chain seq x y z
N MET A 1 -4.02 -21.06 -6.54
CA MET A 1 -2.83 -21.74 -7.12
C MET A 1 -2.64 -21.43 -8.59
N ALA A 2 -3.61 -21.69 -9.47
CA ALA A 2 -3.50 -21.38 -10.90
C ALA A 2 -3.10 -19.92 -11.22
N GLY A 3 -3.64 -18.96 -10.47
CA GLY A 3 -3.29 -17.54 -10.62
C GLY A 3 -1.82 -17.23 -10.33
N LEU A 4 -1.23 -17.84 -9.29
CA LEU A 4 0.20 -17.67 -8.98
C LEU A 4 1.07 -18.27 -10.08
N LEU A 5 0.79 -19.51 -10.51
CA LEU A 5 1.54 -20.15 -11.58
C LEU A 5 1.47 -19.36 -12.90
N GLY A 6 0.27 -18.89 -13.28
CA GLY A 6 0.12 -18.02 -14.45
C GLY A 6 0.83 -16.67 -14.30
N SER A 7 1.01 -16.15 -13.07
CA SER A 7 1.81 -14.95 -12.82
C SER A 7 3.31 -15.24 -12.99
N LEU A 8 3.80 -16.34 -12.46
CA LEU A 8 5.21 -16.77 -12.62
C LEU A 8 5.55 -16.96 -14.10
N GLU A 9 4.66 -17.62 -14.87
CA GLU A 9 4.83 -17.80 -16.31
C GLU A 9 4.93 -16.46 -17.05
N ARG A 10 4.02 -15.50 -16.77
CA ARG A 10 4.06 -14.17 -17.40
C ARG A 10 5.28 -13.35 -16.98
N LEU A 11 5.77 -13.53 -15.76
CA LEU A 11 6.99 -12.90 -15.26
C LEU A 11 8.26 -13.58 -15.76
N GLN A 12 8.15 -14.78 -16.35
CA GLN A 12 9.28 -15.62 -16.74
C GLN A 12 10.20 -15.94 -15.57
N LEU A 13 9.60 -16.22 -14.40
CA LEU A 13 10.29 -16.55 -13.16
C LEU A 13 9.83 -17.91 -12.64
N ASP A 14 10.74 -18.64 -12.01
CA ASP A 14 10.42 -19.90 -11.33
C ASP A 14 9.82 -19.66 -9.92
N TYR A 15 10.11 -18.54 -9.31
CA TYR A 15 9.61 -18.15 -8.00
C TYR A 15 9.52 -16.62 -7.84
N VAL A 16 8.84 -16.19 -6.79
CA VAL A 16 8.86 -14.80 -6.29
C VAL A 16 9.28 -14.81 -4.83
N ASP A 17 9.87 -13.70 -4.35
CA ASP A 17 10.27 -13.58 -2.95
C ASP A 17 9.04 -13.54 -2.04
N ILE A 18 8.02 -12.80 -2.44
CA ILE A 18 6.79 -12.62 -1.66
C ILE A 18 5.57 -12.67 -2.57
N VAL A 19 4.55 -13.42 -2.15
CA VAL A 19 3.21 -13.36 -2.73
C VAL A 19 2.25 -12.68 -1.75
N LEU A 20 1.52 -11.68 -2.22
CA LEU A 20 0.51 -10.97 -1.45
C LEU A 20 -0.90 -11.44 -1.86
N ILE A 21 -1.71 -11.75 -0.87
CA ILE A 21 -3.08 -12.23 -1.07
C ILE A 21 -4.05 -11.13 -0.64
N ALA A 22 -4.80 -10.59 -1.60
CA ALA A 22 -5.94 -9.75 -1.31
C ALA A 22 -7.13 -10.60 -0.85
N ARG A 23 -7.90 -10.06 0.10
CA ARG A 23 -9.14 -10.73 0.54
C ARG A 23 -10.19 -10.61 -0.57
N ASP A 24 -10.83 -11.71 -0.90
CA ASP A 24 -12.00 -11.70 -1.76
C ASP A 24 -13.16 -10.97 -1.04
N PRO A 25 -13.77 -9.94 -1.66
CA PRO A 25 -14.91 -9.24 -1.09
C PRO A 25 -16.07 -10.16 -0.74
N ASP A 26 -16.33 -11.16 -1.57
CA ASP A 26 -17.42 -12.15 -1.38
C ASP A 26 -17.05 -13.25 -0.37
N ARG A 27 -15.80 -13.25 0.13
CA ARG A 27 -15.29 -14.22 1.13
C ARG A 27 -15.56 -15.69 0.74
N ILE A 28 -15.45 -16.02 -0.53
CA ILE A 28 -15.70 -17.37 -1.07
C ILE A 28 -14.76 -18.39 -0.44
N CYS A 29 -13.48 -18.01 -0.26
CA CYS A 29 -12.49 -18.87 0.41
C CYS A 29 -12.41 -18.56 1.90
N THR A 30 -12.36 -19.60 2.73
CA THR A 30 -12.09 -19.49 4.16
C THR A 30 -10.64 -19.10 4.42
N ILE A 31 -10.35 -18.52 5.57
CA ILE A 31 -8.98 -18.19 5.99
C ILE A 31 -8.11 -19.46 6.02
N GLU A 32 -8.65 -20.58 6.49
CA GLU A 32 -7.92 -21.84 6.53
C GLU A 32 -7.50 -22.30 5.13
N GLU A 33 -8.39 -22.25 4.15
CA GLU A 33 -8.05 -22.62 2.76
C GLU A 33 -6.95 -21.72 2.19
N ILE A 34 -6.99 -20.43 2.48
CA ILE A 34 -5.95 -19.48 2.04
C ILE A 34 -4.61 -19.82 2.69
N VAL A 35 -4.56 -20.01 4.02
CA VAL A 35 -3.33 -20.35 4.76
C VAL A 35 -2.74 -21.68 4.27
N ARG A 36 -3.57 -22.70 4.01
CA ARG A 36 -3.12 -23.98 3.44
C ARG A 36 -2.55 -23.81 2.04
N ALA A 37 -3.23 -23.05 1.17
CA ALA A 37 -2.76 -22.78 -0.19
C ALA A 37 -1.44 -22.01 -0.20
N CYS A 38 -1.29 -20.99 0.64
CA CYS A 38 -0.05 -20.23 0.75
C CYS A 38 1.10 -21.07 1.32
N THR A 39 0.82 -21.88 2.34
CA THR A 39 1.81 -22.85 2.87
C THR A 39 2.29 -23.79 1.79
N PHE A 40 1.37 -24.34 0.99
CA PHE A 40 1.71 -25.21 -0.13
C PHE A 40 2.58 -24.48 -1.17
N ALA A 41 2.23 -23.23 -1.54
CA ALA A 41 3.02 -22.44 -2.49
C ALA A 41 4.47 -22.22 -2.01
N VAL A 42 4.67 -21.93 -0.73
CA VAL A 42 6.00 -21.79 -0.12
C VAL A 42 6.75 -23.13 -0.12
N GLN A 43 6.09 -24.22 0.23
CA GLN A 43 6.69 -25.56 0.23
C GLN A 43 7.08 -26.05 -1.17
N GLN A 44 6.35 -25.63 -2.20
CA GLN A 44 6.71 -25.89 -3.60
C GLN A 44 7.85 -25.01 -4.12
N GLY A 45 8.29 -24.01 -3.33
CA GLY A 45 9.33 -23.08 -3.73
C GLY A 45 8.86 -22.02 -4.74
N TRP A 46 7.55 -21.82 -4.89
CA TRP A 46 7.00 -20.78 -5.79
C TRP A 46 7.03 -19.38 -5.16
N ALA A 47 7.14 -19.31 -3.84
CA ALA A 47 7.40 -18.10 -3.09
C ALA A 47 8.23 -18.42 -1.85
N PHE A 48 9.07 -17.48 -1.38
CA PHE A 48 9.74 -17.63 -0.08
C PHE A 48 8.84 -17.26 1.09
N TYR A 49 8.04 -16.20 0.90
CA TYR A 49 7.12 -15.70 1.90
C TYR A 49 5.76 -15.44 1.28
N TRP A 50 4.76 -15.36 2.13
CA TRP A 50 3.46 -14.84 1.75
C TRP A 50 2.99 -13.80 2.76
N GLY A 51 2.15 -12.88 2.31
CA GLY A 51 1.55 -11.83 3.11
C GLY A 51 0.13 -11.55 2.69
N THR A 52 -0.51 -10.70 3.45
CA THR A 52 -1.88 -10.25 3.25
C THR A 52 -1.91 -8.87 2.61
N SER A 53 -3.03 -8.49 1.99
CA SER A 53 -3.21 -7.18 1.38
C SER A 53 -4.59 -6.65 1.69
N ASN A 54 -4.65 -5.58 2.48
CA ASN A 54 -5.87 -4.92 2.99
C ASN A 54 -6.79 -5.90 3.75
N TRP A 55 -6.20 -6.75 4.58
CA TRP A 55 -6.96 -7.62 5.46
C TRP A 55 -7.37 -6.88 6.74
N SER A 56 -8.50 -7.29 7.32
CA SER A 56 -8.89 -6.81 8.65
C SER A 56 -7.97 -7.37 9.74
N PRO A 57 -7.83 -6.68 10.89
CA PRO A 57 -7.13 -7.20 12.05
C PRO A 57 -7.59 -8.60 12.47
N ASP A 58 -8.90 -8.85 12.44
CA ASP A 58 -9.48 -10.14 12.79
C ASP A 58 -9.10 -11.24 11.82
N ASP A 59 -9.15 -10.99 10.51
CA ASP A 59 -8.74 -11.95 9.49
C ASP A 59 -7.24 -12.32 9.64
N ILE A 60 -6.38 -11.35 9.97
CA ILE A 60 -4.95 -11.59 10.23
C ILE A 60 -4.75 -12.44 11.47
N MET A 61 -5.45 -12.13 12.55
CA MET A 61 -5.40 -12.93 13.79
C MET A 61 -5.87 -14.36 13.56
N GLU A 62 -6.96 -14.56 12.80
CA GLU A 62 -7.46 -15.87 12.43
C GLU A 62 -6.42 -16.65 11.60
N ALA A 63 -5.78 -16.00 10.60
CA ALA A 63 -4.74 -16.64 9.79
C ALA A 63 -3.57 -17.16 10.65
N HIS A 64 -3.14 -16.36 11.63
CA HIS A 64 -2.08 -16.78 12.56
C HIS A 64 -2.54 -17.90 13.49
N ALA A 65 -3.79 -17.86 13.98
CA ALA A 65 -4.37 -18.93 14.81
C ALA A 65 -4.46 -20.26 14.04
N VAL A 66 -4.95 -20.21 12.80
CA VAL A 66 -5.02 -21.36 11.88
C VAL A 66 -3.63 -21.93 11.62
N ALA A 67 -2.68 -21.06 11.27
CA ALA A 67 -1.31 -21.48 11.00
C ALA A 67 -0.70 -22.20 12.22
N ARG A 68 -0.90 -21.68 13.42
CA ARG A 68 -0.41 -22.30 14.66
C ARG A 68 -1.09 -23.65 14.92
N LEU A 69 -2.42 -23.70 14.77
CA LEU A 69 -3.20 -24.91 15.06
C LEU A 69 -2.82 -26.09 14.16
N PHE A 70 -2.57 -25.80 12.88
CA PHE A 70 -2.30 -26.84 11.87
C PHE A 70 -0.82 -26.94 11.48
N HIS A 71 0.09 -26.27 12.20
CA HIS A 71 1.53 -26.24 11.89
C HIS A 71 1.83 -25.79 10.46
N LEU A 72 1.11 -24.77 10.00
CA LEU A 72 1.23 -24.14 8.69
C LEU A 72 2.11 -22.87 8.78
N ILE A 73 2.45 -22.30 7.64
CA ILE A 73 3.24 -21.07 7.56
C ILE A 73 2.30 -19.86 7.67
N PRO A 74 2.44 -18.99 8.69
CA PRO A 74 1.63 -17.78 8.82
C PRO A 74 2.06 -16.70 7.81
N PRO A 75 1.23 -15.66 7.57
CA PRO A 75 1.64 -14.50 6.80
C PRO A 75 2.79 -13.77 7.49
N SER A 76 3.73 -13.23 6.71
CA SER A 76 4.91 -12.51 7.20
C SER A 76 4.76 -11.00 7.17
N MET A 77 3.78 -10.49 6.41
CA MET A 77 3.54 -9.06 6.26
C MET A 77 2.09 -8.75 5.89
N GLU A 78 1.70 -7.51 6.16
CA GLU A 78 0.48 -6.89 5.65
C GLU A 78 0.85 -5.72 4.74
N CYS A 79 0.27 -5.67 3.55
CA CYS A 79 0.37 -4.55 2.61
C CYS A 79 -0.96 -3.81 2.59
N LEU A 80 -1.00 -2.60 3.12
CA LEU A 80 -2.21 -1.80 3.24
C LEU A 80 -2.09 -0.48 2.48
N GLU A 81 -3.23 0.09 2.09
CA GLU A 81 -3.26 1.46 1.61
C GLU A 81 -3.03 2.41 2.79
N PHE A 82 -1.86 3.06 2.78
CA PHE A 82 -1.48 4.01 3.83
C PHE A 82 -0.84 5.24 3.21
N ASN A 83 -1.48 6.39 3.37
CA ASN A 83 -1.04 7.67 2.84
C ASN A 83 -1.68 8.83 3.61
N LEU A 84 -1.40 10.07 3.25
CA LEU A 84 -1.90 11.25 3.93
C LEU A 84 -3.44 11.37 3.96
N PHE A 85 -4.16 10.72 3.06
CA PHE A 85 -5.63 10.67 3.04
C PHE A 85 -6.20 9.44 3.73
N GLN A 86 -5.48 8.32 3.70
CA GLN A 86 -5.92 7.04 4.27
C GLN A 86 -5.07 6.71 5.50
N ARG A 87 -5.60 7.01 6.69
CA ARG A 87 -4.89 6.93 7.98
C ARG A 87 -5.54 5.98 8.98
N GLU A 88 -6.68 5.39 8.65
CA GLU A 88 -7.46 4.50 9.53
C GLU A 88 -6.64 3.35 10.13
N PHE A 89 -5.53 3.02 9.50
CA PHE A 89 -4.57 2.06 10.02
C PHE A 89 -4.21 2.30 11.50
N HIS A 90 -3.94 3.55 11.89
CA HIS A 90 -3.56 3.87 13.28
C HIS A 90 -4.69 3.68 14.28
N GLU A 91 -5.94 3.73 13.83
CA GLU A 91 -7.13 3.63 14.65
C GLU A 91 -7.67 2.20 14.73
N SER A 92 -7.29 1.33 13.80
CA SER A 92 -7.82 -0.03 13.66
C SER A 92 -7.26 -1.07 14.65
N GLY A 93 -6.25 -0.71 15.46
CA GLY A 93 -5.51 -1.67 16.29
C GLY A 93 -4.55 -2.60 15.52
N LEU A 94 -4.50 -2.47 14.21
CA LEU A 94 -3.61 -3.29 13.36
C LEU A 94 -2.12 -3.14 13.71
N PRO A 95 -1.60 -1.94 14.03
CA PRO A 95 -0.21 -1.78 14.43
C PRO A 95 0.18 -2.62 15.66
N GLU A 96 -0.71 -2.69 16.62
CA GLU A 96 -0.49 -3.47 17.84
C GLU A 96 -0.48 -4.97 17.55
N ILE A 97 -1.38 -5.43 16.70
CA ILE A 97 -1.45 -6.81 16.25
C ILE A 97 -0.19 -7.18 15.48
N CYS A 98 0.21 -6.36 14.52
CA CYS A 98 1.43 -6.58 13.74
C CYS A 98 2.67 -6.66 14.64
N SER A 99 2.79 -5.75 15.61
CA SER A 99 3.88 -5.78 16.59
C SER A 99 3.86 -7.07 17.43
N LYS A 100 2.70 -7.50 17.90
CA LYS A 100 2.55 -8.74 18.71
C LYS A 100 2.86 -10.01 17.92
N LEU A 101 2.53 -10.03 16.64
CA LEU A 101 2.73 -11.17 15.75
C LEU A 101 4.09 -11.17 15.05
N GLY A 102 4.86 -10.07 15.15
CA GLY A 102 6.09 -9.88 14.40
C GLY A 102 5.86 -9.70 12.90
N LEU A 103 4.69 -9.16 12.52
CA LEU A 103 4.26 -8.97 11.14
C LEU A 103 4.85 -7.66 10.57
N GLY A 104 5.48 -7.73 9.41
CA GLY A 104 5.95 -6.53 8.70
C GLY A 104 4.78 -5.74 8.11
N LEU A 105 4.90 -4.40 8.09
CA LEU A 105 3.93 -3.51 7.47
C LEU A 105 4.52 -2.82 6.26
N VAL A 106 3.78 -2.88 5.15
CA VAL A 106 4.15 -2.26 3.89
C VAL A 106 3.08 -1.27 3.47
N SER A 107 3.46 0.00 3.28
CA SER A 107 2.57 1.02 2.75
C SER A 107 2.42 0.85 1.25
N GLY A 108 1.22 0.53 0.82
CA GLY A 108 0.79 0.61 -0.58
C GLY A 108 0.21 1.99 -0.90
N ALA A 109 0.26 2.38 -2.16
CA ALA A 109 -0.32 3.63 -2.69
C ALA A 109 0.04 4.92 -1.89
N PRO A 110 1.31 5.19 -1.57
CA PRO A 110 1.72 6.35 -0.78
C PRO A 110 1.33 7.69 -1.41
N LEU A 111 1.09 7.72 -2.72
CA LEU A 111 0.63 8.88 -3.47
C LEU A 111 -0.89 8.88 -3.72
N ALA A 112 -1.67 8.08 -2.99
CA ALA A 112 -3.12 7.98 -3.14
C ALA A 112 -3.55 7.86 -4.62
N ARG A 113 -3.03 6.85 -5.32
CA ARG A 113 -3.25 6.64 -6.77
C ARG A 113 -2.84 7.80 -7.66
N GLY A 114 -2.08 8.77 -7.13
CA GLY A 114 -1.58 9.94 -7.81
C GLY A 114 -2.27 11.25 -7.43
N LEU A 115 -3.24 11.27 -6.52
CA LEU A 115 -3.83 12.50 -5.97
C LEU A 115 -2.77 13.36 -5.26
N LEU A 116 -1.85 12.72 -4.55
CA LEU A 116 -0.73 13.37 -3.85
C LEU A 116 0.50 13.62 -4.75
N SER A 117 0.32 13.60 -6.07
CA SER A 117 1.38 13.98 -7.02
C SER A 117 1.22 15.36 -7.62
N GLY A 118 0.09 16.06 -7.33
CA GLY A 118 -0.25 17.36 -7.91
C GLY A 118 -0.74 17.33 -9.36
N LYS A 119 -0.63 16.19 -10.07
CA LYS A 119 -0.94 16.11 -11.52
C LYS A 119 -2.43 16.25 -11.87
N TYR A 120 -3.33 16.09 -10.90
CA TYR A 120 -4.78 16.19 -11.11
C TYR A 120 -5.37 17.53 -10.67
N GLU A 121 -4.54 18.50 -10.28
CA GLU A 121 -4.97 19.77 -9.71
C GLU A 121 -5.81 20.61 -10.69
N GLU A 122 -5.40 20.66 -11.97
CA GLU A 122 -6.12 21.43 -12.99
C GLU A 122 -7.03 20.58 -13.87
N ARG A 123 -6.58 19.38 -14.21
CA ARG A 123 -7.29 18.45 -15.11
C ARG A 123 -6.75 17.03 -14.98
N ILE A 124 -7.50 16.07 -15.48
CA ILE A 124 -7.02 14.69 -15.64
C ILE A 124 -6.11 14.63 -16.88
N PRO A 125 -4.80 14.38 -16.72
CA PRO A 125 -3.88 14.28 -17.86
C PRO A 125 -4.22 13.10 -18.76
N ARG A 126 -4.03 13.26 -20.08
CA ARG A 126 -4.42 12.30 -21.11
C ARG A 126 -3.79 10.90 -20.94
N TYR A 127 -2.59 10.82 -20.38
CA TYR A 127 -1.83 9.58 -20.17
C TYR A 127 -1.63 9.27 -18.68
N SER A 128 -2.62 9.63 -17.84
CA SER A 128 -2.60 9.33 -16.41
C SER A 128 -3.37 8.04 -16.11
N ARG A 129 -3.21 7.53 -14.89
CA ARG A 129 -4.00 6.38 -14.40
C ARG A 129 -5.51 6.63 -14.54
N ALA A 130 -5.99 7.81 -14.18
CA ALA A 130 -7.40 8.16 -14.25
C ALA A 130 -7.95 8.27 -15.69
N SER A 131 -7.08 8.37 -16.70
CA SER A 131 -7.51 8.38 -18.12
C SER A 131 -7.73 6.97 -18.69
N LEU A 132 -7.30 5.91 -18.00
CA LEU A 132 -7.47 4.52 -18.44
C LEU A 132 -8.95 4.12 -18.32
N GLN A 133 -9.43 3.37 -19.32
CA GLN A 133 -10.81 2.89 -19.35
C GLN A 133 -11.13 1.95 -18.18
N SER A 134 -10.16 1.14 -17.75
CA SER A 134 -10.25 0.24 -16.60
C SER A 134 -10.28 0.94 -15.25
N GLN A 135 -10.08 2.25 -15.19
CA GLN A 135 -10.03 3.07 -13.96
C GLN A 135 -11.19 4.07 -13.92
N LYS A 136 -12.34 3.69 -14.42
CA LYS A 136 -13.55 4.55 -14.47
C LYS A 136 -13.96 5.00 -13.06
N ASP A 137 -13.99 4.08 -12.10
CA ASP A 137 -14.35 4.36 -10.71
C ASP A 137 -13.41 5.38 -10.07
N PHE A 138 -12.11 5.28 -10.34
CA PHE A 138 -11.14 6.25 -9.85
C PHE A 138 -11.32 7.63 -10.48
N ARG A 139 -11.70 7.70 -11.76
CA ARG A 139 -12.04 8.95 -12.43
C ARG A 139 -13.30 9.59 -11.84
N GLU A 140 -14.33 8.78 -11.58
CA GLU A 140 -15.56 9.24 -10.92
C GLU A 140 -15.28 9.74 -9.51
N HIS A 141 -14.42 9.06 -8.77
CA HIS A 141 -13.96 9.51 -7.46
C HIS A 141 -13.29 10.88 -7.53
N ILE A 142 -12.34 11.11 -8.46
CA ILE A 142 -11.68 12.42 -8.64
C ILE A 142 -12.71 13.54 -8.89
N LEU A 143 -13.79 13.26 -9.63
CA LEU A 143 -14.83 14.23 -9.97
C LEU A 143 -15.89 14.37 -8.86
N SER A 144 -15.92 13.48 -7.89
CA SER A 144 -16.83 13.55 -6.74
C SER A 144 -16.46 14.70 -5.80
N LYS A 145 -17.38 15.05 -4.89
CA LYS A 145 -17.12 16.05 -3.86
C LYS A 145 -15.92 15.67 -3.00
N GLU A 146 -15.85 14.41 -2.57
CA GLU A 146 -14.74 13.89 -1.77
C GLU A 146 -13.41 14.00 -2.49
N GLY A 147 -13.35 13.60 -3.77
CA GLY A 147 -12.13 13.72 -4.58
C GLY A 147 -11.69 15.18 -4.78
N GLN A 148 -12.63 16.11 -4.94
CA GLN A 148 -12.34 17.54 -5.04
C GLN A 148 -11.82 18.10 -3.71
N ASP A 149 -12.36 17.66 -2.57
CA ASP A 149 -11.87 18.04 -1.25
C ASP A 149 -10.45 17.51 -1.03
N GLN A 150 -10.16 16.28 -1.43
CA GLN A 150 -8.80 15.70 -1.40
C GLN A 150 -7.81 16.46 -2.31
N LEU A 151 -8.24 16.90 -3.50
CA LEU A 151 -7.41 17.72 -4.38
C LEU A 151 -7.12 19.10 -3.78
N ALA A 152 -8.10 19.71 -3.13
CA ALA A 152 -7.90 20.97 -2.42
C ALA A 152 -6.91 20.82 -1.25
N GLN A 153 -6.98 19.71 -0.50
CA GLN A 153 -5.99 19.37 0.54
C GLN A 153 -4.60 19.13 -0.07
N ALA A 154 -4.51 18.38 -1.20
CA ALA A 154 -3.25 18.17 -1.90
C ALA A 154 -2.59 19.48 -2.33
N SER A 155 -3.38 20.45 -2.81
CA SER A 155 -2.88 21.79 -3.18
C SER A 155 -2.31 22.54 -1.95
N GLN A 156 -2.96 22.44 -0.79
CA GLN A 156 -2.43 23.03 0.45
C GLN A 156 -1.11 22.35 0.88
N LEU A 157 -1.07 21.02 0.82
CA LEU A 157 0.14 20.25 1.11
C LEU A 157 1.28 20.57 0.13
N SER A 158 0.97 20.82 -1.14
CA SER A 158 1.93 21.25 -2.16
C SER A 158 2.58 22.60 -1.80
N LYS A 159 1.79 23.56 -1.31
CA LYS A 159 2.33 24.85 -0.82
C LYS A 159 3.27 24.66 0.39
N LEU A 160 2.93 23.73 1.28
CA LEU A 160 3.80 23.39 2.40
C LEU A 160 5.10 22.74 1.94
N ALA A 161 5.01 21.74 1.05
CA ALA A 161 6.17 21.07 0.47
C ALA A 161 7.14 22.07 -0.21
N ASN A 162 6.60 23.00 -1.00
CA ASN A 162 7.37 24.05 -1.66
C ASN A 162 8.11 24.95 -0.65
N ARG A 163 7.50 25.29 0.50
CA ARG A 163 8.18 26.04 1.57
C ARG A 163 9.34 25.29 2.20
N LEU A 164 9.28 23.94 2.19
CA LEU A 164 10.33 23.06 2.66
C LEU A 164 11.40 22.77 1.59
N GLY A 165 11.23 23.26 0.37
CA GLY A 165 12.14 23.01 -0.74
C GLY A 165 12.06 21.59 -1.30
N ILE A 166 10.91 20.91 -1.13
CA ILE A 166 10.65 19.55 -1.61
C ILE A 166 9.37 19.50 -2.44
N SER A 167 9.16 18.44 -3.20
CA SER A 167 7.92 18.23 -3.93
C SER A 167 6.83 17.57 -3.08
N LEU A 168 5.56 17.70 -3.51
CA LEU A 168 4.44 17.04 -2.85
C LEU A 168 4.59 15.50 -2.81
N PRO A 169 5.00 14.80 -3.89
CA PRO A 169 5.30 13.38 -3.83
C PRO A 169 6.36 13.03 -2.79
N GLN A 170 7.43 13.79 -2.71
CA GLN A 170 8.49 13.59 -1.73
C GLN A 170 7.98 13.75 -0.28
N LEU A 171 7.15 14.76 -0.03
CA LEU A 171 6.50 14.95 1.26
C LEU A 171 5.62 13.76 1.65
N ALA A 172 4.77 13.31 0.73
CA ALA A 172 3.83 12.22 0.97
C ALA A 172 4.55 10.88 1.23
N ILE A 173 5.58 10.56 0.45
CA ILE A 173 6.38 9.34 0.63
C ILE A 173 7.19 9.42 1.93
N ALA A 174 7.83 10.55 2.21
CA ALA A 174 8.59 10.74 3.44
C ALA A 174 7.68 10.63 4.68
N TRP A 175 6.43 11.08 4.58
CA TRP A 175 5.45 10.92 5.65
C TRP A 175 5.15 9.43 5.92
N CYS A 176 4.95 8.60 4.90
CA CYS A 176 4.77 7.16 5.07
C CYS A 176 6.01 6.50 5.69
N LEU A 177 7.21 6.85 5.22
CA LEU A 177 8.49 6.31 5.71
C LEU A 177 8.81 6.68 7.16
N LYS A 178 8.24 7.80 7.65
CA LYS A 178 8.45 8.27 9.03
C LYS A 178 7.54 7.60 10.05
N SER A 179 6.52 6.88 9.63
CA SER A 179 5.74 6.04 10.53
C SER A 179 6.63 4.92 11.08
N ASN A 180 6.80 4.88 12.40
CA ASN A 180 7.63 3.87 13.07
C ASN A 180 7.12 2.43 12.88
N GLN A 181 5.93 2.28 12.32
CA GLN A 181 5.25 1.00 12.12
C GLN A 181 5.37 0.50 10.69
N VAL A 182 5.72 1.37 9.74
CA VAL A 182 5.89 1.03 8.34
C VAL A 182 7.34 0.61 8.07
N ASN A 183 7.52 -0.62 7.62
CA ASN A 183 8.83 -1.19 7.32
C ASN A 183 9.30 -0.86 5.90
N SER A 184 8.35 -0.71 4.95
CA SER A 184 8.65 -0.43 3.55
C SER A 184 7.49 0.30 2.88
N VAL A 185 7.80 1.02 1.80
CA VAL A 185 6.83 1.76 0.98
C VAL A 185 6.95 1.31 -0.47
N ILE A 186 5.84 0.84 -1.07
CA ILE A 186 5.80 0.43 -2.47
C ILE A 186 5.52 1.65 -3.34
N LEU A 187 6.44 1.96 -4.24
CA LEU A 187 6.33 3.07 -5.18
C LEU A 187 5.83 2.60 -6.55
N GLY A 188 5.14 3.50 -7.23
CA GLY A 188 4.81 3.39 -8.64
C GLY A 188 5.29 4.62 -9.40
N ALA A 189 5.91 4.43 -10.57
CA ALA A 189 6.34 5.51 -11.45
C ALA A 189 6.07 5.11 -12.91
N ALA A 190 5.62 6.07 -13.71
CA ALA A 190 5.40 5.87 -15.14
C ALA A 190 6.61 6.32 -15.99
N THR A 191 7.48 7.15 -15.41
CA THR A 191 8.71 7.65 -16.05
C THR A 191 9.89 7.56 -15.08
N VAL A 192 11.10 7.62 -15.65
CA VAL A 192 12.35 7.65 -14.87
C VAL A 192 12.41 8.88 -13.97
N ASP A 193 11.98 10.04 -14.48
CA ASP A 193 11.97 11.30 -13.72
C ASP A 193 11.07 11.19 -12.47
N GLN A 194 9.87 10.59 -12.61
CA GLN A 194 8.99 10.33 -11.47
C GLN A 194 9.64 9.39 -10.44
N LEU A 195 10.36 8.37 -10.91
CA LEU A 195 11.06 7.46 -10.01
C LEU A 195 12.17 8.19 -9.25
N GLN A 196 12.97 9.00 -9.95
CA GLN A 196 14.03 9.79 -9.33
C GLN A 196 13.48 10.80 -8.32
N GLU A 197 12.40 11.49 -8.68
CA GLU A 197 11.69 12.39 -7.76
C GLU A 197 11.22 11.66 -6.50
N ASN A 198 10.54 10.52 -6.66
CA ASN A 198 10.05 9.71 -5.55
C ASN A 198 11.19 9.21 -4.64
N LEU A 199 12.31 8.76 -5.21
CA LEU A 199 13.47 8.33 -4.44
C LEU A 199 14.11 9.46 -3.63
N GLY A 200 13.98 10.71 -4.09
CA GLY A 200 14.39 11.89 -3.35
C GLY A 200 13.73 12.02 -1.97
N ALA A 201 12.58 11.37 -1.75
CA ALA A 201 11.92 11.32 -0.43
C ALA A 201 12.80 10.73 0.68
N LEU A 202 13.75 9.86 0.35
CA LEU A 202 14.70 9.28 1.33
C LEU A 202 15.59 10.34 1.98
N SER A 203 15.86 11.44 1.28
CA SER A 203 16.68 12.55 1.78
C SER A 203 15.88 13.58 2.58
N VAL A 204 14.56 13.47 2.60
CA VAL A 204 13.68 14.42 3.28
C VAL A 204 13.75 14.23 4.79
N ARG A 205 14.23 15.25 5.50
CA ARG A 205 14.22 15.30 6.96
C ARG A 205 12.96 16.02 7.44
N VAL A 206 11.91 15.25 7.72
CA VAL A 206 10.68 15.78 8.34
C VAL A 206 10.89 15.85 9.86
N TYR A 207 10.97 17.05 10.42
CA TYR A 207 11.08 17.22 11.87
C TYR A 207 9.70 17.09 12.53
N GLY A 208 9.64 16.50 13.72
CA GLY A 208 8.43 16.03 14.42
C GLY A 208 7.22 16.98 14.49
N LEU A 209 7.41 18.31 14.51
CA LEU A 209 6.33 19.30 14.53
C LEU A 209 5.48 19.33 13.22
N ILE A 210 6.09 19.03 12.09
CA ILE A 210 5.37 18.98 10.79
C ILE A 210 4.54 17.70 10.72
N PHE A 211 5.01 16.62 11.32
CA PHE A 211 4.32 15.33 11.33
C PHE A 211 3.00 15.40 12.12
N ILE A 212 3.01 16.08 13.28
CA ILE A 212 1.83 16.22 14.14
C ILE A 212 0.76 17.09 13.48
N ASN A 213 1.15 18.20 12.83
CA ASN A 213 0.21 19.11 12.16
C ASN A 213 -0.36 18.57 10.85
N LEU A 214 0.25 17.55 10.24
CA LEU A 214 -0.30 16.81 9.08
C LEU A 214 -1.21 15.66 9.52
N ALA A 215 -1.16 15.28 10.79
CA ALA A 215 -1.96 14.20 11.37
C ALA A 215 -3.26 14.69 12.04
N SER A 216 -3.41 16.00 12.28
CA SER A 216 -4.63 16.67 12.72
C SER A 216 -5.42 17.22 11.53
#